data_94a9b200fb7f5766e8bc3e7d491dbcf4
#
_entry.id   94a9b200fb7f5766e8bc3e7d491dbcf4
#
_cell.length_a   1.000
_cell.length_b   1.000
_cell.length_c   1.000
_cell.angle_alpha   90.00
_cell.angle_beta   90.00
_cell.angle_gamma   90.00
#
_symmetry.space_group_name_H-M   'P 1'
#
loop_
_entity.id
_entity.type
_entity.pdbx_description
1 polymer ?
#
loop_
_entity_poly.entity_id
_entity_poly.type
_entity_poly.pdbx_seq_one_letter_code
_entity_poly.pdbx_strand_id
1 'polypeptide(L)'
;DGLYGCMPRANGDAALSTVLPTASSPAAFPEHRIAEFRDRLAGHAIYKALGSLDDLRVFMSHHVYSVWDFMSLCKFLQAALAPTTQPWRPVGDAGVRRFINELVMEEESDAAPGEMGGASGFCSHFELYCRAMGEIGADPEPVLAFVAGVGENGIGAALTSKAIPEPSRAFMAATFGFIASGKPHVVAAALTLGREHIIPVMFRAFLADMRVTADVAPVFHFYLNRHVELDADFHAPMSLKLLNECCAGDEARIAEAVAAAEAAIDARLEFWDGVLAALG
;
A
#
# COMPACT_ATOMS: atom_id res chain seq x y z
N ASP A 1 74.39 5.30 15.25
CA ASP A 1 74.54 6.13 16.46
C ASP A 1 73.17 6.66 16.83
N GLY A 2 72.40 6.14 17.63
CA GLY A 2 72.49 5.87 19.03
C GLY A 2 71.82 6.97 19.82
N LEU A 3 70.63 6.68 20.42
CA LEU A 3 70.40 7.04 21.83
C LEU A 3 68.87 6.78 22.13
N TYR A 4 68.68 5.63 22.75
CA TYR A 4 67.46 5.33 23.50
C TYR A 4 67.47 6.08 24.82
N GLY A 5 66.54 7.01 25.03
CA GLY A 5 66.27 7.65 26.32
C GLY A 5 65.03 7.00 26.96
N CYS A 6 65.29 6.28 28.06
CA CYS A 6 64.28 5.67 28.92
C CYS A 6 63.53 6.77 29.71
N MET A 7 62.20 6.83 29.67
CA MET A 7 61.40 7.66 30.57
C MET A 7 60.59 6.78 31.53
N PRO A 8 60.32 7.19 32.75
CA PRO A 8 59.79 6.37 33.82
C PRO A 8 58.23 6.23 33.69
N ARG A 9 57.73 5.07 34.10
CA ARG A 9 56.29 4.76 34.27
C ARG A 9 55.78 5.59 35.46
N ALA A 10 54.73 6.37 35.19
CA ALA A 10 53.83 6.89 36.21
C ALA A 10 52.60 5.97 36.30
N ASN A 11 52.46 5.29 37.44
CA ASN A 11 51.27 4.62 37.89
C ASN A 11 50.24 5.68 38.27
N GLY A 12 49.03 5.51 37.77
CA GLY A 12 47.87 6.34 38.14
C GLY A 12 46.59 5.73 37.55
N ASP A 13 46.18 4.61 38.17
CA ASP A 13 44.81 4.07 37.93
C ASP A 13 43.79 5.07 38.43
N ALA A 14 43.05 5.65 37.50
CA ALA A 14 41.72 6.18 37.74
C ALA A 14 40.90 5.87 36.50
N ALA A 15 40.32 4.67 36.46
CA ALA A 15 39.31 4.29 35.50
C ALA A 15 38.08 5.12 35.77
N LEU A 16 37.95 6.27 35.11
CA LEU A 16 36.68 6.96 34.91
C LEU A 16 35.88 6.16 33.90
N SER A 17 35.08 5.22 34.42
CA SER A 17 34.00 4.55 33.67
C SER A 17 32.95 5.60 33.36
N THR A 18 33.14 6.35 32.28
CA THR A 18 32.09 7.10 31.64
C THR A 18 31.19 6.08 30.97
N VAL A 19 30.13 5.64 31.66
CA VAL A 19 28.97 5.01 31.04
C VAL A 19 28.37 6.05 30.10
N LEU A 20 28.72 5.94 28.82
CA LEU A 20 28.02 6.67 27.78
C LEU A 20 26.56 6.28 27.91
N PRO A 21 25.61 7.23 27.95
CA PRO A 21 24.18 6.89 27.89
C PRO A 21 23.96 6.05 26.63
N THR A 22 23.44 4.85 26.79
CA THR A 22 22.99 4.03 25.69
C THR A 22 21.94 4.88 24.95
N ALA A 23 22.28 5.32 23.74
CA ALA A 23 21.32 5.99 22.89
C ALA A 23 20.14 5.04 22.76
N SER A 24 18.99 5.44 23.30
CA SER A 24 17.74 4.69 23.08
C SER A 24 17.54 4.56 21.58
N SER A 25 17.23 3.36 21.12
CA SER A 25 16.85 3.17 19.72
C SER A 25 15.77 4.20 19.36
N PRO A 26 15.82 4.81 18.16
CA PRO A 26 14.83 5.78 17.76
C PRO A 26 13.43 5.15 17.86
N ALA A 27 12.44 5.93 18.29
CA ALA A 27 11.07 5.48 18.37
C ALA A 27 10.60 5.01 16.98
N ALA A 28 9.87 3.90 16.93
CA ALA A 28 9.38 3.29 15.72
C ALA A 28 7.88 3.00 15.82
N PHE A 29 7.24 2.74 14.69
CA PHE A 29 5.84 2.34 14.66
C PHE A 29 5.64 1.05 15.49
N PRO A 30 4.63 0.96 16.36
CA PRO A 30 4.44 -0.17 17.27
C PRO A 30 3.99 -1.43 16.52
N GLU A 31 4.88 -2.41 16.38
CA GLU A 31 4.64 -3.64 15.59
C GLU A 31 3.42 -4.46 16.06
N HIS A 32 3.09 -4.44 17.35
CA HIS A 32 1.92 -5.16 17.87
C HIS A 32 0.60 -4.70 17.24
N ARG A 33 0.52 -3.43 16.82
CA ARG A 33 -0.67 -2.88 16.13
C ARG A 33 -0.89 -3.53 14.76
N ILE A 34 0.17 -4.01 14.10
CA ILE A 34 0.08 -4.66 12.79
C ILE A 34 -0.75 -5.95 12.89
N ALA A 35 -0.47 -6.78 13.90
CA ALA A 35 -1.24 -8.01 14.12
C ALA A 35 -2.71 -7.69 14.44
N GLU A 36 -2.97 -6.72 15.32
CA GLU A 36 -4.31 -6.26 15.67
C GLU A 36 -5.11 -5.81 14.43
N PHE A 37 -4.51 -5.03 13.54
CA PHE A 37 -5.15 -4.58 12.31
C PHE A 37 -5.46 -5.73 11.34
N ARG A 38 -4.55 -6.69 11.19
CA ARG A 38 -4.79 -7.90 10.39
C ARG A 38 -5.94 -8.74 10.95
N ASP A 39 -5.98 -8.92 12.28
CA ASP A 39 -7.01 -9.74 12.95
C ASP A 39 -8.40 -9.14 12.77
N ARG A 40 -8.52 -7.82 12.80
CA ARG A 40 -9.79 -7.11 12.54
C ARG A 40 -10.35 -7.39 11.15
N LEU A 41 -9.50 -7.56 10.14
CA LEU A 41 -9.89 -7.78 8.74
C LEU A 41 -10.04 -9.26 8.38
N ALA A 42 -9.25 -10.15 8.99
CA ALA A 42 -9.13 -11.55 8.59
C ALA A 42 -10.43 -12.37 8.65
N GLY A 43 -11.36 -11.98 9.51
CA GLY A 43 -12.65 -12.68 9.72
C GLY A 43 -13.83 -12.11 8.93
N HIS A 44 -13.63 -11.13 8.03
CA HIS A 44 -14.74 -10.44 7.39
C HIS A 44 -15.54 -11.38 6.46
N ALA A 45 -16.89 -11.27 6.51
CA ALA A 45 -17.80 -12.16 5.77
C ALA A 45 -17.66 -12.05 4.24
N ILE A 46 -17.14 -10.93 3.72
CA ILE A 46 -16.95 -10.68 2.29
C ILE A 46 -16.11 -11.78 1.61
N TYR A 47 -15.13 -12.37 2.31
CA TYR A 47 -14.24 -13.38 1.73
C TYR A 47 -14.98 -14.66 1.34
N LYS A 48 -16.11 -14.94 1.99
CA LYS A 48 -16.97 -16.11 1.72
C LYS A 48 -18.19 -15.79 0.86
N ALA A 49 -18.40 -14.52 0.54
CA ALA A 49 -19.61 -14.07 -0.14
C ALA A 49 -19.55 -14.23 -1.67
N LEU A 50 -18.34 -14.42 -2.26
CA LEU A 50 -18.17 -14.57 -3.71
C LEU A 50 -18.50 -16.00 -4.16
N GLY A 51 -19.81 -16.34 -4.12
CA GLY A 51 -20.32 -17.67 -4.42
C GLY A 51 -20.65 -17.91 -5.90
N SER A 52 -20.80 -16.87 -6.69
CA SER A 52 -21.20 -16.92 -8.09
C SER A 52 -20.43 -15.90 -8.94
N LEU A 53 -20.58 -16.04 -10.28
CA LEU A 53 -20.01 -15.06 -11.21
C LEU A 53 -20.70 -13.69 -11.09
N ASP A 54 -21.99 -13.66 -10.74
CA ASP A 54 -22.70 -12.41 -10.52
C ASP A 54 -22.21 -11.69 -9.25
N ASP A 55 -21.92 -12.42 -8.19
CA ASP A 55 -21.29 -11.85 -6.98
C ASP A 55 -19.92 -11.25 -7.31
N LEU A 56 -19.12 -11.95 -8.12
CA LEU A 56 -17.81 -11.44 -8.55
C LEU A 56 -17.95 -10.17 -9.40
N ARG A 57 -18.93 -10.09 -10.30
CA ARG A 57 -19.20 -8.87 -11.09
C ARG A 57 -19.54 -7.67 -10.19
N VAL A 58 -20.41 -7.88 -9.21
CA VAL A 58 -20.76 -6.84 -8.22
C VAL A 58 -19.55 -6.44 -7.41
N PHE A 59 -18.80 -7.40 -6.87
CA PHE A 59 -17.57 -7.13 -6.15
C PHE A 59 -16.59 -6.29 -6.98
N MET A 60 -16.30 -6.70 -8.19
CA MET A 60 -15.33 -6.03 -9.04
C MET A 60 -15.76 -4.61 -9.43
N SER A 61 -17.07 -4.38 -9.64
CA SER A 61 -17.59 -3.04 -9.93
C SER A 61 -17.41 -2.03 -8.78
N HIS A 62 -17.26 -2.52 -7.55
CA HIS A 62 -16.92 -1.71 -6.37
C HIS A 62 -15.41 -1.64 -6.16
N HIS A 63 -14.73 -2.79 -6.20
CA HIS A 63 -13.33 -2.90 -5.81
C HIS A 63 -12.38 -2.18 -6.78
N VAL A 64 -12.72 -2.08 -8.06
CA VAL A 64 -11.90 -1.42 -9.09
C VAL A 64 -11.48 0.01 -8.71
N TYR A 65 -12.31 0.74 -8.00
CA TYR A 65 -11.98 2.10 -7.52
C TYR A 65 -10.87 2.09 -6.46
N SER A 66 -10.81 1.05 -5.62
CA SER A 66 -9.74 0.88 -4.64
C SER A 66 -8.44 0.35 -5.27
N VAL A 67 -8.51 -0.28 -6.43
CA VAL A 67 -7.34 -0.61 -7.25
C VAL A 67 -6.76 0.66 -7.88
N TRP A 68 -7.65 1.52 -8.40
CA TRP A 68 -7.22 2.78 -9.03
C TRP A 68 -6.62 3.77 -8.01
N ASP A 69 -7.24 3.95 -6.84
CA ASP A 69 -6.81 4.97 -5.87
C ASP A 69 -5.48 4.63 -5.19
N PHE A 70 -5.10 3.34 -5.17
CA PHE A 70 -3.84 2.86 -4.61
C PHE A 70 -2.63 3.54 -5.24
N MET A 71 -2.62 3.68 -6.57
CA MET A 71 -1.54 4.36 -7.29
C MET A 71 -1.36 5.81 -6.82
N SER A 72 -2.42 6.47 -6.36
CA SER A 72 -2.32 7.84 -5.85
C SER A 72 -1.52 7.93 -4.54
N LEU A 73 -1.63 6.91 -3.66
CA LEU A 73 -0.76 6.79 -2.47
C LEU A 73 0.70 6.56 -2.88
N CYS A 74 0.94 5.64 -3.82
CA CYS A 74 2.27 5.33 -4.33
C CYS A 74 2.93 6.57 -4.96
N LYS A 75 2.23 7.30 -5.82
CA LYS A 75 2.75 8.51 -6.49
C LYS A 75 3.01 9.65 -5.51
N PHE A 76 2.16 9.83 -4.49
CA PHE A 76 2.42 10.81 -3.43
C PHE A 76 3.73 10.48 -2.68
N LEU A 77 3.91 9.23 -2.27
CA LEU A 77 5.11 8.79 -1.56
C LEU A 77 6.34 8.80 -2.46
N GLN A 78 6.22 8.43 -3.74
CA GLN A 78 7.31 8.55 -4.70
C GLN A 78 7.76 10.00 -4.83
N ALA A 79 6.84 10.95 -4.97
CA ALA A 79 7.17 12.38 -5.04
C ALA A 79 7.86 12.90 -3.77
N ALA A 80 7.50 12.37 -2.59
CA ALA A 80 8.08 12.76 -1.32
C ALA A 80 9.48 12.12 -1.05
N LEU A 81 9.67 10.85 -1.44
CA LEU A 81 10.82 10.03 -1.04
C LEU A 81 11.86 9.84 -2.17
N ALA A 82 11.41 9.84 -3.43
CA ALA A 82 12.25 9.71 -4.62
C ALA A 82 11.89 10.79 -5.67
N PRO A 83 12.00 12.10 -5.31
CA PRO A 83 11.49 13.18 -6.14
C PRO A 83 12.17 13.25 -7.50
N THR A 84 11.39 13.65 -8.52
CA THR A 84 11.83 13.83 -9.92
C THR A 84 12.37 15.24 -10.22
N THR A 85 12.69 16.03 -9.19
CA THR A 85 13.18 17.40 -9.30
C THR A 85 14.57 17.49 -9.93
N GLN A 86 14.82 18.56 -10.68
CA GLN A 86 16.10 18.86 -11.33
C GLN A 86 16.73 20.14 -10.76
N PRO A 87 18.05 20.18 -10.56
CA PRO A 87 19.01 19.10 -10.69
C PRO A 87 18.79 18.00 -9.64
N TRP A 88 19.03 16.75 -10.03
CA TRP A 88 18.83 15.59 -9.14
C TRP A 88 19.84 15.57 -7.99
N ARG A 89 19.38 15.14 -6.83
CA ARG A 89 20.22 14.77 -5.67
C ARG A 89 19.57 13.61 -4.92
N PRO A 90 20.36 12.70 -4.31
CA PRO A 90 19.80 11.63 -3.49
C PRO A 90 19.16 12.20 -2.21
N VAL A 91 17.99 11.67 -1.83
CA VAL A 91 17.23 12.06 -0.63
C VAL A 91 16.94 10.80 0.18
N GLY A 92 17.07 10.86 1.51
CA GLY A 92 16.70 9.76 2.42
C GLY A 92 17.45 8.44 2.19
N ASP A 93 16.90 7.34 2.68
CA ASP A 93 17.44 5.98 2.56
C ASP A 93 17.35 5.43 1.13
N ALA A 94 18.43 4.83 0.62
CA ALA A 94 18.49 4.30 -0.74
C ALA A 94 17.56 3.09 -0.95
N GLY A 95 17.38 2.25 0.09
CA GLY A 95 16.50 1.09 0.04
C GLY A 95 15.03 1.51 -0.02
N VAL A 96 14.66 2.57 0.72
CA VAL A 96 13.30 3.14 0.65
C VAL A 96 13.02 3.77 -0.72
N ARG A 97 13.99 4.50 -1.30
CA ARG A 97 13.85 5.02 -2.67
C ARG A 97 13.68 3.89 -3.70
N ARG A 98 14.47 2.81 -3.53
CA ARG A 98 14.36 1.65 -4.40
C ARG A 98 12.97 1.03 -4.29
N PHE A 99 12.51 0.75 -3.08
CA PHE A 99 11.21 0.14 -2.82
C PHE A 99 10.06 0.92 -3.45
N ILE A 100 9.97 2.25 -3.20
CA ILE A 100 8.85 3.03 -3.75
C ILE A 100 8.90 3.12 -5.29
N ASN A 101 10.09 3.11 -5.90
CA ASN A 101 10.22 3.08 -7.34
C ASN A 101 9.86 1.70 -7.93
N GLU A 102 10.21 0.60 -7.26
CA GLU A 102 9.81 -0.76 -7.65
C GLU A 102 8.29 -0.91 -7.54
N LEU A 103 7.69 -0.51 -6.41
CA LEU A 103 6.24 -0.53 -6.22
C LEU A 103 5.50 0.25 -7.31
N VAL A 104 5.98 1.46 -7.63
CA VAL A 104 5.39 2.25 -8.72
C VAL A 104 5.58 1.57 -10.08
N MET A 105 6.72 0.96 -10.36
CA MET A 105 6.98 0.24 -11.60
C MET A 105 6.03 -0.95 -11.77
N GLU A 106 5.83 -1.72 -10.71
CA GLU A 106 4.94 -2.88 -10.70
C GLU A 106 3.48 -2.47 -10.86
N GLU A 107 3.03 -1.47 -10.13
CA GLU A 107 1.65 -1.00 -10.22
C GLU A 107 1.31 -0.32 -11.55
N GLU A 108 2.25 0.44 -12.14
CA GLU A 108 2.01 1.24 -13.33
C GLU A 108 2.29 0.49 -14.65
N SER A 109 3.18 -0.52 -14.62
CA SER A 109 3.67 -1.18 -15.85
C SER A 109 4.22 -2.58 -15.58
N ASP A 110 3.48 -3.40 -14.87
CA ASP A 110 3.88 -4.77 -14.58
C ASP A 110 3.86 -5.67 -15.83
N ALA A 111 4.71 -6.67 -15.82
CA ALA A 111 4.72 -7.70 -16.86
C ALA A 111 3.46 -8.58 -16.78
N ALA A 112 2.72 -8.64 -17.87
CA ALA A 112 1.53 -9.46 -17.96
C ALA A 112 1.62 -10.39 -19.20
N PRO A 113 1.41 -11.72 -19.03
CA PRO A 113 1.62 -12.69 -20.10
C PRO A 113 0.52 -12.62 -21.17
N GLY A 114 0.92 -12.94 -22.41
CA GLY A 114 0.00 -13.06 -23.53
C GLY A 114 -0.79 -11.79 -23.80
N GLU A 115 -2.08 -11.94 -24.07
CA GLU A 115 -2.98 -10.83 -24.38
C GLU A 115 -3.25 -9.91 -23.17
N MET A 116 -2.98 -10.37 -21.93
CA MET A 116 -3.14 -9.59 -20.72
C MET A 116 -2.24 -8.33 -20.70
N GLY A 117 -1.03 -8.41 -21.26
CA GLY A 117 -0.10 -7.29 -21.37
C GLY A 117 -0.29 -6.43 -22.62
N GLY A 118 -1.22 -6.79 -23.52
CA GLY A 118 -1.38 -6.16 -24.82
C GLY A 118 -0.13 -6.31 -25.71
N ALA A 119 0.06 -5.39 -26.64
CA ALA A 119 1.18 -5.46 -27.59
C ALA A 119 2.56 -5.25 -26.96
N SER A 120 2.64 -4.54 -25.83
CA SER A 120 3.90 -4.28 -25.11
C SER A 120 4.34 -5.40 -24.18
N GLY A 121 3.42 -6.28 -23.77
CA GLY A 121 3.64 -7.25 -22.69
C GLY A 121 3.59 -6.66 -21.28
N PHE A 122 3.17 -5.40 -21.14
CA PHE A 122 3.06 -4.68 -19.88
C PHE A 122 1.73 -3.97 -19.75
N CYS A 123 1.22 -3.85 -18.52
CA CYS A 123 0.06 -3.03 -18.19
C CYS A 123 0.06 -2.62 -16.73
N SER A 124 -0.68 -1.60 -16.38
CA SER A 124 -0.94 -1.29 -14.96
C SER A 124 -1.86 -2.32 -14.34
N HIS A 125 -1.79 -2.46 -13.01
CA HIS A 125 -2.71 -3.32 -12.27
C HIS A 125 -4.17 -2.86 -12.44
N PHE A 126 -4.40 -1.56 -12.58
CA PHE A 126 -5.73 -1.02 -12.90
C PHE A 126 -6.24 -1.46 -14.28
N GLU A 127 -5.41 -1.38 -15.33
CA GLU A 127 -5.79 -1.85 -16.67
C GLU A 127 -6.01 -3.36 -16.70
N LEU A 128 -5.16 -4.13 -16.00
CA LEU A 128 -5.32 -5.57 -15.85
C LEU A 128 -6.65 -5.90 -15.15
N TYR A 129 -7.00 -5.16 -14.11
CA TYR A 129 -8.26 -5.33 -13.40
C TYR A 129 -9.48 -5.01 -14.28
N CYS A 130 -9.44 -3.94 -15.07
CA CYS A 130 -10.49 -3.62 -16.05
C CYS A 130 -10.65 -4.72 -17.12
N ARG A 131 -9.54 -5.34 -17.56
CA ARG A 131 -9.60 -6.50 -18.47
C ARG A 131 -10.25 -7.70 -17.80
N ALA A 132 -9.89 -7.99 -16.55
CA ALA A 132 -10.53 -9.05 -15.77
C ALA A 132 -12.04 -8.80 -15.60
N MET A 133 -12.47 -7.56 -15.41
CA MET A 133 -13.89 -7.18 -15.41
C MET A 133 -14.57 -7.54 -16.73
N GLY A 134 -13.98 -7.10 -17.86
CA GLY A 134 -14.52 -7.39 -19.20
C GLY A 134 -14.59 -8.89 -19.49
N GLU A 135 -13.61 -9.68 -19.07
CA GLU A 135 -13.57 -11.14 -19.25
C GLU A 135 -14.80 -11.84 -18.64
N ILE A 136 -15.20 -11.43 -17.46
CA ILE A 136 -16.37 -12.00 -16.76
C ILE A 136 -17.69 -11.30 -17.09
N GLY A 137 -17.68 -10.30 -17.98
CA GLY A 137 -18.88 -9.51 -18.35
C GLY A 137 -19.31 -8.50 -17.28
N ALA A 138 -18.38 -8.04 -16.43
CA ALA A 138 -18.55 -6.83 -15.63
C ALA A 138 -18.20 -5.61 -16.49
N ASP A 139 -18.91 -4.48 -16.29
CA ASP A 139 -18.75 -3.27 -17.08
C ASP A 139 -17.64 -2.37 -16.48
N PRO A 140 -16.49 -2.13 -17.15
CA PRO A 140 -15.47 -1.21 -16.70
C PRO A 140 -15.74 0.26 -17.07
N GLU A 141 -16.70 0.57 -17.97
CA GLU A 141 -16.95 1.93 -18.46
C GLU A 141 -17.23 2.95 -17.34
N PRO A 142 -17.98 2.64 -16.26
CA PRO A 142 -18.20 3.61 -15.19
C PRO A 142 -16.93 4.09 -14.52
N VAL A 143 -15.95 3.19 -14.26
CA VAL A 143 -14.67 3.60 -13.64
C VAL A 143 -13.77 4.30 -14.66
N LEU A 144 -13.76 3.91 -15.92
CA LEU A 144 -12.98 4.58 -16.97
C LEU A 144 -13.48 6.02 -17.16
N ALA A 145 -14.81 6.22 -17.21
CA ALA A 145 -15.42 7.55 -17.28
C ALA A 145 -15.11 8.40 -16.04
N PHE A 146 -15.09 7.77 -14.84
CA PHE A 146 -14.69 8.44 -13.61
C PHE A 146 -13.23 8.92 -13.69
N VAL A 147 -12.29 8.06 -14.10
CA VAL A 147 -10.85 8.40 -14.21
C VAL A 147 -10.63 9.53 -15.23
N ALA A 148 -11.33 9.49 -16.38
CA ALA A 148 -11.30 10.58 -17.34
C ALA A 148 -11.81 11.90 -16.72
N GLY A 149 -12.91 11.84 -15.98
CA GLY A 149 -13.48 12.99 -15.27
C GLY A 149 -12.55 13.56 -14.19
N VAL A 150 -11.76 12.72 -13.52
CA VAL A 150 -10.71 13.21 -12.58
C VAL A 150 -9.66 14.03 -13.31
N GLY A 151 -9.23 13.60 -14.49
CA GLY A 151 -8.26 14.33 -15.30
C GLY A 151 -8.77 15.71 -15.75
N GLU A 152 -10.07 15.84 -16.01
CA GLU A 152 -10.71 17.07 -16.47
C GLU A 152 -11.07 18.05 -15.33
N ASN A 153 -11.61 17.52 -14.23
CA ASN A 153 -12.31 18.32 -13.21
C ASN A 153 -11.65 18.23 -11.82
N GLY A 154 -10.65 17.37 -11.66
CA GLY A 154 -10.00 17.07 -10.40
C GLY A 154 -10.81 16.10 -9.52
N ILE A 155 -10.09 15.51 -8.55
CA ILE A 155 -10.66 14.45 -7.70
C ILE A 155 -11.84 14.93 -6.83
N GLY A 156 -11.79 16.16 -6.31
CA GLY A 156 -12.86 16.69 -5.46
C GLY A 156 -14.21 16.78 -6.19
N ALA A 157 -14.21 17.22 -7.44
CA ALA A 157 -15.42 17.26 -8.26
C ALA A 157 -15.87 15.83 -8.66
N ALA A 158 -14.92 14.97 -9.07
CA ALA A 158 -15.23 13.61 -9.49
C ALA A 158 -15.89 12.78 -8.37
N LEU A 159 -15.45 12.91 -7.12
CA LEU A 159 -16.03 12.23 -5.97
C LEU A 159 -17.47 12.66 -5.64
N THR A 160 -18.00 13.73 -6.23
CA THR A 160 -19.42 14.10 -6.07
C THR A 160 -20.36 13.30 -6.97
N SER A 161 -19.82 12.54 -7.92
CA SER A 161 -20.61 11.76 -8.87
C SER A 161 -21.43 10.67 -8.18
N LYS A 162 -22.73 10.62 -8.49
CA LYS A 162 -23.64 9.56 -8.03
C LYS A 162 -23.51 8.27 -8.83
N ALA A 163 -22.74 8.27 -9.93
CA ALA A 163 -22.46 7.08 -10.72
C ALA A 163 -21.48 6.13 -10.03
N ILE A 164 -20.69 6.63 -9.06
CA ILE A 164 -19.78 5.81 -8.26
C ILE A 164 -20.59 5.11 -7.17
N PRO A 165 -20.44 3.79 -6.97
CA PRO A 165 -21.03 3.09 -5.83
C PRO A 165 -20.63 3.77 -4.53
N GLU A 166 -21.58 3.95 -3.61
CA GLU A 166 -21.34 4.71 -2.38
C GLU A 166 -20.18 4.16 -1.54
N PRO A 167 -20.06 2.83 -1.31
CA PRO A 167 -18.92 2.28 -0.56
C PRO A 167 -17.56 2.62 -1.18
N SER A 168 -17.46 2.55 -2.52
CA SER A 168 -16.24 2.89 -3.26
C SER A 168 -15.90 4.37 -3.16
N ARG A 169 -16.91 5.23 -3.23
CA ARG A 169 -16.76 6.67 -3.09
C ARG A 169 -16.27 7.06 -1.70
N ALA A 170 -16.86 6.49 -0.65
CA ALA A 170 -16.47 6.74 0.73
C ALA A 170 -15.01 6.28 0.97
N PHE A 171 -14.65 5.11 0.45
CA PHE A 171 -13.29 4.58 0.55
C PHE A 171 -12.25 5.45 -0.15
N MET A 172 -12.53 5.87 -1.40
CA MET A 172 -11.66 6.82 -2.11
C MET A 172 -11.55 8.17 -1.39
N ALA A 173 -12.66 8.66 -0.81
CA ALA A 173 -12.64 9.91 -0.04
C ALA A 173 -11.68 9.80 1.17
N ALA A 174 -11.63 8.67 1.86
CA ALA A 174 -10.66 8.43 2.92
C ALA A 174 -9.21 8.42 2.37
N THR A 175 -8.95 7.71 1.27
CA THR A 175 -7.64 7.68 0.60
C THR A 175 -7.15 9.09 0.25
N PHE A 176 -7.98 9.89 -0.42
CA PHE A 176 -7.61 11.25 -0.80
C PHE A 176 -7.58 12.22 0.40
N GLY A 177 -8.28 11.90 1.50
CA GLY A 177 -8.15 12.58 2.78
C GLY A 177 -6.74 12.43 3.38
N PHE A 178 -6.17 11.21 3.36
CA PHE A 178 -4.78 10.99 3.78
C PHE A 178 -3.81 11.79 2.91
N ILE A 179 -3.96 11.76 1.58
CA ILE A 179 -3.12 12.50 0.63
C ILE A 179 -3.23 14.02 0.87
N ALA A 180 -4.45 14.54 1.08
CA ALA A 180 -4.70 15.95 1.32
C ALA A 180 -4.06 16.48 2.62
N SER A 181 -3.72 15.60 3.58
CA SER A 181 -2.95 15.97 4.77
C SER A 181 -1.57 16.55 4.42
N GLY A 182 -1.01 16.20 3.27
CA GLY A 182 0.34 16.58 2.85
C GLY A 182 1.45 15.95 3.71
N LYS A 183 1.12 15.00 4.59
CA LYS A 183 2.04 14.40 5.58
C LYS A 183 2.52 13.02 5.11
N PRO A 184 3.80 12.83 4.73
CA PRO A 184 4.30 11.55 4.24
C PRO A 184 4.08 10.37 5.21
N HIS A 185 4.22 10.58 6.53
CA HIS A 185 3.99 9.51 7.53
C HIS A 185 2.52 9.08 7.63
N VAL A 186 1.56 9.98 7.40
CA VAL A 186 0.13 9.67 7.35
C VAL A 186 -0.18 8.83 6.11
N VAL A 187 0.31 9.24 4.94
CA VAL A 187 0.11 8.50 3.68
C VAL A 187 0.85 7.16 3.71
N ALA A 188 2.07 7.12 4.28
CA ALA A 188 2.82 5.89 4.47
C ALA A 188 2.10 4.89 5.38
N ALA A 189 1.45 5.35 6.46
CA ALA A 189 0.66 4.49 7.33
C ALA A 189 -0.57 3.90 6.61
N ALA A 190 -1.28 4.74 5.85
CA ALA A 190 -2.42 4.29 5.05
C ALA A 190 -2.00 3.27 3.97
N LEU A 191 -0.86 3.46 3.29
CA LEU A 191 -0.31 2.51 2.33
C LEU A 191 0.14 1.22 3.04
N THR A 192 1.04 1.32 4.02
CA THR A 192 1.64 0.17 4.69
C THR A 192 0.60 -0.72 5.35
N LEU A 193 -0.26 -0.15 6.19
CA LEU A 193 -1.17 -0.92 7.04
C LEU A 193 -2.58 -1.05 6.46
N GLY A 194 -3.01 -0.09 5.66
CA GLY A 194 -4.29 -0.14 4.96
C GLY A 194 -4.27 -0.92 3.64
N ARG A 195 -3.08 -1.24 3.09
CA ARG A 195 -2.89 -1.93 1.80
C ARG A 195 -1.88 -3.07 1.89
N GLU A 196 -0.57 -2.79 1.92
CA GLU A 196 0.52 -3.76 1.77
C GLU A 196 0.46 -4.93 2.78
N HIS A 197 0.17 -4.66 4.04
CA HIS A 197 0.11 -5.70 5.07
C HIS A 197 -1.17 -6.54 5.05
N ILE A 198 -2.23 -6.09 4.36
CA ILE A 198 -3.53 -6.78 4.34
C ILE A 198 -3.87 -7.40 2.98
N ILE A 199 -3.42 -6.84 1.87
CA ILE A 199 -3.72 -7.33 0.52
C ILE A 199 -3.36 -8.82 0.35
N PRO A 200 -2.16 -9.30 0.73
CA PRO A 200 -1.82 -10.72 0.56
C PRO A 200 -2.73 -11.66 1.34
N VAL A 201 -3.08 -11.30 2.58
CA VAL A 201 -3.96 -12.11 3.44
C VAL A 201 -5.37 -12.14 2.85
N MET A 202 -5.87 -10.99 2.44
CA MET A 202 -7.17 -10.78 1.81
C MET A 202 -7.30 -11.58 0.51
N PHE A 203 -6.31 -11.49 -0.38
CA PHE A 203 -6.36 -12.18 -1.67
C PHE A 203 -6.20 -13.69 -1.53
N ARG A 204 -5.40 -14.18 -0.56
CA ARG A 204 -5.37 -15.61 -0.22
C ARG A 204 -6.73 -16.11 0.27
N ALA A 205 -7.45 -15.31 1.08
CA ALA A 205 -8.78 -15.67 1.54
C ALA A 205 -9.78 -15.73 0.37
N PHE A 206 -9.74 -14.78 -0.56
CA PHE A 206 -10.57 -14.87 -1.78
C PHE A 206 -10.23 -16.10 -2.61
N LEU A 207 -8.96 -16.37 -2.88
CA LEU A 207 -8.55 -17.56 -3.65
C LEU A 207 -8.97 -18.88 -2.99
N ALA A 208 -9.00 -18.93 -1.66
CA ALA A 208 -9.38 -20.13 -0.91
C ALA A 208 -10.89 -20.37 -0.86
N ASP A 209 -11.69 -19.31 -0.73
CA ASP A 209 -13.12 -19.39 -0.44
C ASP A 209 -14.02 -19.07 -1.66
N MET A 210 -13.49 -18.38 -2.69
CA MET A 210 -14.22 -18.03 -3.90
C MET A 210 -14.55 -19.28 -4.72
N ARG A 211 -15.83 -19.38 -5.18
CA ARG A 211 -16.30 -20.51 -6.00
C ARG A 211 -16.09 -20.32 -7.49
N VAL A 212 -15.72 -19.12 -7.93
CA VAL A 212 -15.36 -18.84 -9.32
C VAL A 212 -13.94 -19.30 -9.58
N THR A 213 -13.77 -20.30 -10.44
CA THR A 213 -12.49 -20.93 -10.72
C THR A 213 -11.65 -20.15 -11.73
N ALA A 214 -10.35 -20.45 -11.80
CA ALA A 214 -9.44 -19.86 -12.78
C ALA A 214 -9.82 -20.16 -14.25
N ASP A 215 -10.54 -21.24 -14.51
CA ASP A 215 -11.06 -21.54 -15.87
C ASP A 215 -12.15 -20.56 -16.31
N VAL A 216 -12.85 -19.95 -15.36
CA VAL A 216 -13.95 -19.01 -15.59
C VAL A 216 -13.46 -17.56 -15.57
N ALA A 217 -12.48 -17.24 -14.72
CA ALA A 217 -11.94 -15.89 -14.55
C ALA A 217 -10.39 -15.92 -14.50
N PRO A 218 -9.69 -16.35 -15.57
CA PRO A 218 -8.25 -16.53 -15.58
C PRO A 218 -7.49 -15.24 -15.32
N VAL A 219 -7.92 -14.10 -15.88
CA VAL A 219 -7.23 -12.80 -15.66
C VAL A 219 -7.36 -12.34 -14.22
N PHE A 220 -8.55 -12.52 -13.62
CA PHE A 220 -8.75 -12.16 -12.20
C PHE A 220 -7.92 -13.04 -11.26
N HIS A 221 -7.85 -14.34 -11.51
CA HIS A 221 -7.00 -15.26 -10.75
C HIS A 221 -5.51 -14.92 -10.91
N PHE A 222 -5.07 -14.56 -12.11
CA PHE A 222 -3.71 -14.07 -12.34
C PHE A 222 -3.44 -12.81 -11.51
N TYR A 223 -4.34 -11.83 -11.54
CA TYR A 223 -4.24 -10.60 -10.74
C TYR A 223 -4.09 -10.90 -9.24
N LEU A 224 -4.94 -11.77 -8.68
CA LEU A 224 -4.85 -12.13 -7.25
C LEU A 224 -3.54 -12.83 -6.91
N ASN A 225 -3.12 -13.83 -7.72
CA ASN A 225 -1.89 -14.59 -7.49
C ASN A 225 -0.66 -13.69 -7.60
N ARG A 226 -0.63 -12.75 -8.57
CA ARG A 226 0.48 -11.82 -8.75
C ARG A 226 0.74 -11.00 -7.48
N HIS A 227 -0.30 -10.50 -6.84
CA HIS A 227 -0.18 -9.76 -5.57
C HIS A 227 0.24 -10.66 -4.40
N VAL A 228 -0.26 -11.90 -4.35
CA VAL A 228 0.13 -12.86 -3.31
C VAL A 228 1.62 -13.22 -3.40
N GLU A 229 2.16 -13.32 -4.62
CA GLU A 229 3.58 -13.66 -4.86
C GLU A 229 4.53 -12.52 -4.53
N LEU A 230 4.17 -11.28 -4.90
CA LEU A 230 5.01 -10.08 -4.71
C LEU A 230 5.06 -9.61 -3.25
N ASP A 231 3.94 -9.65 -2.56
CA ASP A 231 3.74 -8.87 -1.34
C ASP A 231 4.18 -9.57 -0.06
N ALA A 232 4.23 -10.92 -0.02
CA ALA A 232 4.37 -11.62 1.26
C ALA A 232 5.74 -11.48 1.91
N ASP A 233 6.83 -11.52 1.12
CA ASP A 233 8.18 -11.64 1.65
C ASP A 233 9.01 -10.36 1.50
N PHE A 234 8.60 -9.42 0.65
CA PHE A 234 9.37 -8.23 0.35
C PHE A 234 8.63 -6.91 0.63
N HIS A 235 7.38 -6.75 0.15
CA HIS A 235 6.67 -5.48 0.25
C HIS A 235 6.29 -5.12 1.69
N ALA A 236 5.79 -6.07 2.48
CA ALA A 236 5.37 -5.77 3.85
C ALA A 236 6.52 -5.28 4.75
N PRO A 237 7.72 -5.93 4.81
CA PRO A 237 8.85 -5.40 5.58
C PRO A 237 9.37 -4.06 5.08
N MET A 238 9.40 -3.86 3.74
CA MET A 238 9.92 -2.64 3.14
C MET A 238 8.96 -1.46 3.30
N SER A 239 7.65 -1.69 3.24
CA SER A 239 6.66 -0.65 3.51
C SER A 239 6.70 -0.19 4.97
N LEU A 240 6.97 -1.10 5.93
CA LEU A 240 7.17 -0.73 7.33
C LEU A 240 8.46 0.09 7.52
N LYS A 241 9.54 -0.26 6.81
CA LYS A 241 10.77 0.55 6.80
C LYS A 241 10.50 1.95 6.24
N LEU A 242 9.75 2.05 5.15
CA LEU A 242 9.32 3.32 4.54
C LEU A 242 8.51 4.17 5.54
N LEU A 243 7.55 3.55 6.24
CA LEU A 243 6.75 4.23 7.27
C LEU A 243 7.64 4.78 8.39
N ASN A 244 8.57 3.99 8.90
CA ASN A 244 9.49 4.41 9.96
C ASN A 244 10.42 5.55 9.50
N GLU A 245 10.92 5.53 8.26
CA GLU A 245 11.68 6.64 7.66
C GLU A 245 10.83 7.92 7.59
N CYS A 246 9.56 7.84 7.22
CA CYS A 246 8.66 8.99 7.21
C CYS A 246 8.38 9.54 8.62
N CYS A 247 8.30 8.68 9.63
CA CYS A 247 8.16 9.09 11.04
C CYS A 247 9.45 9.70 11.60
N ALA A 248 10.62 9.30 11.13
CA ALA A 248 11.94 9.80 11.54
C ALA A 248 12.18 9.74 13.06
N GLY A 249 11.59 8.79 13.77
CA GLY A 249 11.68 8.65 15.22
C GLY A 249 10.94 9.72 16.03
N ASP A 250 10.12 10.55 15.39
CA ASP A 250 9.31 11.59 16.01
C ASP A 250 8.03 10.99 16.60
N GLU A 251 7.84 11.07 17.91
CA GLU A 251 6.70 10.50 18.63
C GLU A 251 5.34 11.07 18.15
N ALA A 252 5.28 12.35 17.79
CA ALA A 252 4.06 12.97 17.31
C ALA A 252 3.68 12.42 15.92
N ARG A 253 4.66 12.25 15.02
CA ARG A 253 4.44 11.62 13.72
C ARG A 253 4.05 10.15 13.85
N ILE A 254 4.64 9.42 14.78
CA ILE A 254 4.26 8.03 15.08
C ILE A 254 2.82 7.96 15.57
N ALA A 255 2.40 8.85 16.48
CA ALA A 255 1.03 8.90 16.93
C ALA A 255 0.04 9.24 15.80
N GLU A 256 0.37 10.20 14.92
CA GLU A 256 -0.41 10.51 13.72
C GLU A 256 -0.46 9.32 12.74
N ALA A 257 0.64 8.59 12.58
CA ALA A 257 0.70 7.40 11.73
C ALA A 257 -0.17 6.27 12.28
N VAL A 258 -0.19 6.05 13.60
CA VAL A 258 -1.09 5.07 14.24
C VAL A 258 -2.54 5.44 14.00
N ALA A 259 -2.92 6.70 14.21
CA ALA A 259 -4.29 7.16 13.97
C ALA A 259 -4.69 7.02 12.48
N ALA A 260 -3.77 7.30 11.55
CA ALA A 260 -4.02 7.12 10.12
C ALA A 260 -4.18 5.64 9.74
N ALA A 261 -3.39 4.74 10.34
CA ALA A 261 -3.52 3.30 10.14
C ALA A 261 -4.88 2.80 10.63
N GLU A 262 -5.32 3.22 11.82
CA GLU A 262 -6.65 2.90 12.35
C GLU A 262 -7.75 3.35 11.39
N ALA A 263 -7.70 4.62 10.97
CA ALA A 263 -8.68 5.16 10.03
C ALA A 263 -8.68 4.42 8.67
N ALA A 264 -7.52 3.98 8.19
CA ALA A 264 -7.44 3.21 6.94
C ALA A 264 -8.06 1.81 7.07
N ILE A 265 -7.90 1.16 8.23
CA ILE A 265 -8.54 -0.13 8.54
C ILE A 265 -10.04 0.04 8.70
N ASP A 266 -10.50 1.07 9.39
CA ASP A 266 -11.93 1.38 9.54
C ASP A 266 -12.57 1.63 8.17
N ALA A 267 -11.97 2.45 7.33
CA ALA A 267 -12.44 2.69 5.97
C ALA A 267 -12.51 1.41 5.13
N ARG A 268 -11.56 0.47 5.31
CA ARG A 268 -11.59 -0.84 4.63
C ARG A 268 -12.74 -1.72 5.12
N LEU A 269 -13.00 -1.75 6.43
CA LEU A 269 -14.12 -2.50 7.00
C LEU A 269 -15.46 -1.95 6.51
N GLU A 270 -15.65 -0.63 6.57
CA GLU A 270 -16.85 0.03 6.05
C GLU A 270 -17.04 -0.23 4.55
N PHE A 271 -15.96 -0.23 3.77
CA PHE A 271 -15.99 -0.57 2.36
C PHE A 271 -16.46 -2.01 2.16
N TRP A 272 -15.92 -2.98 2.90
CA TRP A 272 -16.32 -4.39 2.81
C TRP A 272 -17.76 -4.62 3.25
N ASP A 273 -18.21 -3.95 4.32
CA ASP A 273 -19.61 -3.99 4.75
C ASP A 273 -20.54 -3.49 3.64
N GLY A 274 -20.18 -2.37 3.00
CA GLY A 274 -20.97 -1.81 1.91
C GLY A 274 -21.00 -2.69 0.66
N VAL A 275 -19.89 -3.30 0.29
CA VAL A 275 -19.81 -4.27 -0.82
C VAL A 275 -20.61 -5.52 -0.49
N LEU A 276 -20.50 -6.05 0.72
CA LEU A 276 -21.26 -7.21 1.18
C LEU A 276 -22.77 -6.95 1.12
N ALA A 277 -23.20 -5.77 1.54
CA ALA A 277 -24.62 -5.37 1.43
C ALA A 277 -25.12 -5.25 -0.03
N ALA A 278 -24.22 -4.97 -0.98
CA ALA A 278 -24.57 -4.91 -2.41
C ALA A 278 -24.63 -6.30 -3.07
N LEU A 279 -24.05 -7.32 -2.46
CA LEU A 279 -24.14 -8.71 -2.93
C LEU A 279 -25.50 -9.37 -2.63
N GLY A 280 -26.28 -8.87 -1.69
CA GLY A 280 -27.65 -9.30 -1.34
C GLY A 280 -27.67 -10.19 -0.10
#